data_ffeceffdb32e0f6c4a1dfebd8b8e5665
#
_entry.id   ffeceffdb32e0f6c4a1dfebd8b8e5665
#
_cell.length_a   1.000
_cell.length_b   1.000
_cell.length_c   1.000
_cell.angle_alpha   90.00
_cell.angle_beta   90.00
_cell.angle_gamma   90.00
#
_symmetry.space_group_name_H-M   'P 1'
#
loop_
_entity.id
_entity.type
_entity.pdbx_description
1 polymer ?
#
loop_
_entity_poly.entity_id
_entity_poly.type
_entity_poly.pdbx_seq_one_letter_code
_entity_poly.pdbx_strand_id
1 'polypeptide(L)'
;SIPLTFDNIILKWYPFDKSYKGKPTHIWNDLSEHALKDNIDYLQICGDDISFDSKTEWLGKFIKLLKKQNNIGFASGYSNNDTQFLLHKKHIDLFGWIFPPAIENWFCDDFLAGLYDKKGLWLKEYHHLNMGGDPRYVPNNDKNLCFLLIKRYKKKLSLLK
;
A
#
# COMPACT_ATOMS: atom_id res chain seq x y z
N SER A 1 -12.13 21.39 4.64
CA SER A 1 -12.14 20.26 5.56
C SER A 1 -11.53 20.69 6.88
N ILE A 2 -12.23 20.46 8.00
CA ILE A 2 -11.73 20.75 9.34
C ILE A 2 -10.84 19.59 9.74
N PRO A 3 -9.53 19.78 10.00
CA PRO A 3 -8.70 18.70 10.47
C PRO A 3 -9.11 18.33 11.91
N LEU A 4 -9.46 17.05 12.11
CA LEU A 4 -9.59 16.50 13.46
C LEU A 4 -8.18 16.18 13.94
N THR A 5 -7.75 16.82 15.03
CA THR A 5 -6.47 16.56 15.68
C THR A 5 -6.69 15.69 16.89
N PHE A 6 -6.09 14.51 16.89
CA PHE A 6 -5.88 13.67 18.07
C PHE A 6 -4.39 13.71 18.36
N ASP A 7 -3.95 13.60 19.60
CA ASP A 7 -2.55 13.70 20.03
C ASP A 7 -1.53 13.26 18.95
N ASN A 8 -0.97 14.23 18.21
CA ASN A 8 -0.05 14.03 17.07
C ASN A 8 -0.64 13.34 15.82
N ILE A 9 -1.95 13.24 15.68
CA ILE A 9 -2.61 12.73 14.47
C ILE A 9 -3.33 13.89 13.78
N ILE A 10 -3.04 14.08 12.49
CA ILE A 10 -3.75 15.04 11.64
C ILE A 10 -4.60 14.23 10.66
N LEU A 11 -5.92 14.40 10.73
CA LEU A 11 -6.85 13.78 9.80
C LEU A 11 -7.14 14.75 8.65
N LYS A 12 -6.82 14.33 7.43
CA LYS A 12 -7.12 15.06 6.21
C LYS A 12 -8.08 14.27 5.33
N TRP A 13 -9.11 14.94 4.82
CA TRP A 13 -10.10 14.34 3.93
C TRP A 13 -9.90 14.85 2.51
N TYR A 14 -9.84 13.93 1.56
CA TYR A 14 -9.73 14.21 0.14
C TYR A 14 -10.92 13.58 -0.57
N PRO A 15 -11.95 14.37 -0.96
CA PRO A 15 -13.07 13.85 -1.71
C PRO A 15 -12.66 13.54 -3.15
N PHE A 16 -13.09 12.40 -3.65
CA PHE A 16 -12.90 11.98 -5.03
C PHE A 16 -14.24 11.99 -5.77
N ASP A 17 -14.21 12.25 -7.06
CA ASP A 17 -15.41 12.19 -7.88
C ASP A 17 -15.77 10.74 -8.28
N LYS A 18 -16.88 10.59 -9.01
CA LYS A 18 -17.38 9.27 -9.41
C LYS A 18 -16.48 8.53 -10.40
N SER A 19 -15.51 9.20 -11.04
CA SER A 19 -14.56 8.55 -11.97
C SER A 19 -13.64 7.54 -11.26
N TYR A 20 -13.47 7.71 -9.96
CA TYR A 20 -12.69 6.79 -9.10
C TYR A 20 -13.47 5.57 -8.58
N LYS A 21 -14.79 5.50 -8.90
CA LYS A 21 -15.60 4.37 -8.46
C LYS A 21 -15.03 3.05 -8.99
N GLY A 22 -14.75 2.13 -8.07
CA GLY A 22 -14.17 0.83 -8.39
C GLY A 22 -12.68 0.82 -8.70
N LYS A 23 -11.98 1.94 -8.44
CA LYS A 23 -10.54 2.10 -8.72
C LYS A 23 -9.75 2.49 -7.46
N PRO A 24 -9.72 1.65 -6.42
CA PRO A 24 -9.02 1.98 -5.18
C PRO A 24 -7.53 2.28 -5.39
N THR A 25 -6.88 1.62 -6.33
CA THR A 25 -5.44 1.85 -6.62
C THR A 25 -5.17 3.28 -7.12
N HIS A 26 -6.08 3.85 -7.91
CA HIS A 26 -5.98 5.23 -8.37
C HIS A 26 -6.17 6.21 -7.20
N ILE A 27 -7.13 5.93 -6.30
CA ILE A 27 -7.33 6.72 -5.09
C ILE A 27 -6.06 6.70 -4.23
N TRP A 28 -5.46 5.53 -4.01
CA TRP A 28 -4.23 5.42 -3.22
C TRP A 28 -3.04 6.12 -3.88
N ASN A 29 -2.92 6.09 -5.20
CA ASN A 29 -1.89 6.86 -5.92
C ASN A 29 -2.07 8.37 -5.68
N ASP A 30 -3.26 8.91 -5.87
CA ASP A 30 -3.52 10.34 -5.67
C ASP A 30 -3.34 10.76 -4.20
N LEU A 31 -3.82 9.95 -3.24
CA LEU A 31 -3.58 10.19 -1.82
C LEU A 31 -2.09 10.20 -1.47
N SER A 32 -1.31 9.34 -2.11
CA SER A 32 0.14 9.31 -1.89
C SER A 32 0.84 10.57 -2.38
N GLU A 33 0.39 11.13 -3.51
CA GLU A 33 0.92 12.42 -4.00
C GLU A 33 0.64 13.57 -3.02
N HIS A 34 -0.55 13.58 -2.42
CA HIS A 34 -0.87 14.54 -1.37
C HIS A 34 0.00 14.36 -0.13
N ALA A 35 0.20 13.12 0.32
CA ALA A 35 1.03 12.81 1.46
C ALA A 35 2.51 13.22 1.24
N LEU A 36 3.03 13.00 0.04
CA LEU A 36 4.41 13.41 -0.30
C LEU A 36 4.61 14.93 -0.25
N LYS A 37 3.60 15.74 -0.59
CA LYS A 37 3.65 17.20 -0.43
C LYS A 37 3.76 17.63 1.03
N ASP A 38 3.31 16.79 1.96
CA ASP A 38 3.43 16.98 3.41
C ASP A 38 4.75 16.41 3.98
N ASN A 39 5.71 16.03 3.15
CA ASN A 39 7.02 15.44 3.52
C ASN A 39 6.91 14.12 4.30
N ILE A 40 5.91 13.31 4.03
CA ILE A 40 5.73 12.01 4.65
C ILE A 40 6.74 11.01 4.07
N ASP A 41 7.40 10.24 4.93
CA ASP A 41 8.37 9.21 4.54
C ASP A 41 7.74 7.82 4.35
N TYR A 42 6.72 7.50 5.16
CA TYR A 42 6.08 6.19 5.18
C TYR A 42 4.59 6.31 4.93
N LEU A 43 4.06 5.39 4.14
CA LEU A 43 2.68 5.34 3.69
C LEU A 43 2.07 3.99 4.09
N GLN A 44 1.06 4.00 4.95
CA GLN A 44 0.26 2.82 5.24
C GLN A 44 -0.93 2.79 4.28
N ILE A 45 -0.96 1.80 3.43
CA ILE A 45 -2.07 1.57 2.50
C ILE A 45 -3.03 0.58 3.11
N CYS A 46 -4.30 0.94 3.17
CA CYS A 46 -5.36 0.07 3.69
C CYS A 46 -6.74 0.44 3.12
N GLY A 47 -7.67 -0.48 3.21
CA GLY A 47 -9.09 -0.22 3.00
C GLY A 47 -9.71 0.49 4.21
N ASP A 48 -10.95 0.92 4.06
CA ASP A 48 -11.77 1.55 5.11
C ASP A 48 -12.42 0.51 6.06
N ASP A 49 -12.25 -0.77 5.74
CA ASP A 49 -12.74 -1.94 6.47
C ASP A 49 -11.67 -2.61 7.35
N ILE A 50 -10.55 -1.91 7.61
CA ILE A 50 -9.44 -2.46 8.37
C ILE A 50 -9.43 -1.94 9.80
N SER A 51 -9.36 -2.88 10.74
CA SER A 51 -9.11 -2.60 12.15
C SER A 51 -7.68 -2.93 12.51
N PHE A 52 -6.98 -1.94 13.08
CA PHE A 52 -5.61 -2.09 13.57
C PHE A 52 -5.62 -2.41 15.08
N ASP A 53 -4.74 -3.33 15.49
CA ASP A 53 -4.55 -3.59 16.92
C ASP A 53 -3.84 -2.41 17.59
N SER A 54 -4.55 -1.72 18.48
CA SER A 54 -4.02 -0.56 19.22
C SER A 54 -3.03 -0.95 20.33
N LYS A 55 -2.95 -2.24 20.70
CA LYS A 55 -2.09 -2.71 21.80
C LYS A 55 -0.66 -3.03 21.36
N THR A 56 -0.42 -3.11 20.06
CA THR A 56 0.89 -3.46 19.52
C THR A 56 1.58 -2.25 18.88
N GLU A 57 2.88 -2.11 19.12
CA GLU A 57 3.70 -1.12 18.42
C GLU A 57 4.04 -1.56 16.99
N TRP A 58 3.03 -1.98 16.24
CA TRP A 58 3.20 -2.56 14.92
C TRP A 58 3.89 -1.59 13.94
N LEU A 59 3.53 -0.32 13.96
CA LEU A 59 4.08 0.68 13.05
C LEU A 59 5.59 0.84 13.22
N GLY A 60 6.07 0.95 14.46
CA GLY A 60 7.49 1.02 14.75
C GLY A 60 8.25 -0.23 14.30
N LYS A 61 7.65 -1.40 14.46
CA LYS A 61 8.22 -2.67 14.00
C LYS A 61 8.28 -2.73 12.47
N PHE A 62 7.23 -2.32 11.76
CA PHE A 62 7.22 -2.25 10.29
C PHE A 62 8.29 -1.32 9.75
N ILE A 63 8.44 -0.14 10.35
CA ILE A 63 9.50 0.83 9.98
C ILE A 63 10.88 0.21 10.20
N LYS A 64 11.12 -0.49 11.33
CA LYS A 64 12.38 -1.18 11.58
C LYS A 64 12.68 -2.25 10.53
N LEU A 65 11.66 -3.01 10.10
CA LEU A 65 11.82 -4.00 9.04
C LEU A 65 12.24 -3.34 7.71
N LEU A 66 11.54 -2.29 7.30
CA LEU A 66 11.86 -1.56 6.06
C LEU A 66 13.27 -0.96 6.10
N LYS A 67 13.67 -0.36 7.22
CA LYS A 67 15.02 0.21 7.39
C LYS A 67 16.12 -0.84 7.20
N LYS A 68 15.93 -2.08 7.66
CA LYS A 68 16.89 -3.19 7.44
C LYS A 68 17.10 -3.51 5.96
N GLN A 69 16.17 -3.13 5.09
CA GLN A 69 16.27 -3.32 3.63
C GLN A 69 16.43 -1.99 2.87
N ASN A 70 17.05 -1.00 3.51
CA ASN A 70 17.26 0.32 2.93
C ASN A 70 15.96 1.01 2.49
N ASN A 71 14.84 0.68 3.14
CA ASN A 71 13.50 1.16 2.83
C ASN A 71 13.00 0.75 1.42
N ILE A 72 13.48 -0.38 0.90
CA ILE A 72 13.02 -0.97 -0.37
C ILE A 72 12.25 -2.25 -0.06
N GLY A 73 10.99 -2.31 -0.47
CA GLY A 73 10.08 -3.39 -0.16
C GLY A 73 8.80 -2.89 0.46
N PHE A 74 8.07 -3.78 1.09
CA PHE A 74 6.90 -3.45 1.91
C PHE A 74 6.94 -4.22 3.23
N ALA A 75 6.29 -3.70 4.25
CA ALA A 75 6.05 -4.40 5.50
C ALA A 75 4.54 -4.56 5.72
N SER A 76 4.12 -5.75 6.15
CA SER A 76 2.73 -6.06 6.42
C SER A 76 2.59 -7.00 7.62
N GLY A 77 1.40 -7.05 8.20
CA GLY A 77 1.02 -8.09 9.15
C GLY A 77 0.74 -9.40 8.45
N TYR A 78 0.85 -10.50 9.18
CA TYR A 78 0.46 -11.80 8.67
C TYR A 78 -1.07 -11.89 8.60
N SER A 79 -1.60 -11.84 7.40
CA SER A 79 -3.01 -12.16 7.13
C SER A 79 -3.09 -13.01 5.86
N ASN A 80 -4.19 -13.75 5.73
CA ASN A 80 -4.43 -14.53 4.51
C ASN A 80 -4.70 -13.64 3.27
N ASN A 81 -4.86 -12.34 3.49
CA ASN A 81 -5.13 -11.35 2.44
C ASN A 81 -4.20 -10.16 2.65
N ASP A 82 -3.16 -10.07 1.84
CA ASP A 82 -2.05 -9.13 1.94
C ASP A 82 -2.39 -7.73 1.38
N THR A 83 -3.56 -7.20 1.76
CA THR A 83 -4.09 -5.95 1.22
C THR A 83 -3.66 -4.70 1.98
N GLN A 84 -2.85 -4.87 3.04
CA GLN A 84 -2.45 -3.80 3.93
C GLN A 84 -0.93 -3.78 4.04
N PHE A 85 -0.30 -2.74 3.57
CA PHE A 85 1.16 -2.65 3.62
C PHE A 85 1.64 -1.26 3.96
N LEU A 86 2.76 -1.23 4.67
CA LEU A 86 3.56 -0.05 4.86
C LEU A 86 4.63 0.01 3.77
N LEU A 87 4.69 1.13 3.08
CA LEU A 87 5.71 1.46 2.09
C LEU A 87 6.51 2.67 2.54
N HIS A 88 7.74 2.79 2.08
CA HIS A 88 8.50 4.03 2.17
C HIS A 88 8.38 4.79 0.85
N LYS A 89 8.46 6.13 0.89
CA LYS A 89 8.37 7.00 -0.30
C LYS A 89 9.33 6.63 -1.42
N LYS A 90 10.47 5.98 -1.12
CA LYS A 90 11.37 5.44 -2.13
C LYS A 90 10.69 4.55 -3.17
N HIS A 91 9.59 3.88 -2.82
CA HIS A 91 8.81 3.13 -3.80
C HIS A 91 8.26 4.06 -4.88
N ILE A 92 7.71 5.20 -4.47
CA ILE A 92 7.15 6.19 -5.41
C ILE A 92 8.28 6.90 -6.16
N ASP A 93 9.39 7.23 -5.50
CA ASP A 93 10.57 7.80 -6.15
C ASP A 93 11.08 6.88 -7.28
N LEU A 94 11.00 5.56 -7.08
CA LEU A 94 11.43 4.58 -8.07
C LEU A 94 10.45 4.38 -9.22
N PHE A 95 9.15 4.34 -8.93
CA PHE A 95 8.15 3.91 -9.90
C PHE A 95 7.24 5.04 -10.37
N GLY A 96 7.11 6.12 -9.61
CA GLY A 96 6.22 7.25 -9.88
C GLY A 96 4.79 7.05 -9.36
N TRP A 97 4.51 5.94 -8.65
CA TRP A 97 3.18 5.57 -8.14
C TRP A 97 3.31 4.47 -7.07
N ILE A 98 2.23 4.18 -6.32
CA ILE A 98 2.14 2.99 -5.45
C ILE A 98 1.78 1.76 -6.28
N PHE A 99 0.80 1.90 -7.17
CA PHE A 99 0.36 0.86 -8.10
C PHE A 99 0.41 1.34 -9.53
N PRO A 100 0.80 0.47 -10.49
CA PRO A 100 0.74 0.82 -11.91
C PRO A 100 -0.68 1.26 -12.28
N PRO A 101 -0.86 2.38 -13.04
CA PRO A 101 -2.20 2.85 -13.42
C PRO A 101 -3.06 1.83 -14.17
N ALA A 102 -2.46 0.81 -14.75
CA ALA A 102 -3.16 -0.27 -15.43
C ALA A 102 -3.82 -1.27 -14.47
N ILE A 103 -3.49 -1.24 -13.17
CA ILE A 103 -4.13 -2.06 -12.12
C ILE A 103 -5.14 -1.16 -11.41
N GLU A 104 -6.42 -1.33 -11.68
CA GLU A 104 -7.47 -0.47 -11.12
C GLU A 104 -7.95 -0.93 -9.73
N ASN A 105 -7.94 -2.26 -9.50
CA ASN A 105 -8.42 -2.86 -8.25
C ASN A 105 -7.74 -4.19 -7.92
N TRP A 106 -8.29 -5.34 -8.34
CA TRP A 106 -7.75 -6.66 -8.03
C TRP A 106 -6.31 -6.85 -8.52
N PHE A 107 -5.59 -7.76 -7.87
CA PHE A 107 -4.17 -8.04 -8.08
C PHE A 107 -3.20 -6.91 -7.70
N CYS A 108 -3.64 -5.87 -7.01
CA CYS A 108 -2.74 -4.83 -6.52
C CYS A 108 -1.80 -5.36 -5.43
N ASP A 109 -2.32 -6.19 -4.52
CA ASP A 109 -1.58 -6.94 -3.51
C ASP A 109 -0.63 -7.97 -4.14
N ASP A 110 -1.13 -8.81 -5.06
CA ASP A 110 -0.31 -9.76 -5.82
C ASP A 110 0.82 -9.04 -6.57
N PHE A 111 0.53 -7.84 -7.12
CA PHE A 111 1.54 -7.05 -7.79
C PHE A 111 2.68 -6.65 -6.84
N LEU A 112 2.37 -6.10 -5.68
CA LEU A 112 3.41 -5.70 -4.71
C LEU A 112 4.16 -6.91 -4.17
N ALA A 113 3.45 -7.97 -3.78
CA ALA A 113 4.05 -9.22 -3.34
C ALA A 113 4.98 -9.79 -4.43
N GLY A 114 4.49 -9.85 -5.68
CA GLY A 114 5.27 -10.30 -6.81
C GLY A 114 6.43 -9.40 -7.16
N LEU A 115 6.27 -8.08 -7.11
CA LEU A 115 7.32 -7.11 -7.42
C LEU A 115 8.51 -7.23 -6.48
N TYR A 116 8.23 -7.31 -5.20
CA TYR A 116 9.27 -7.36 -4.16
C TYR A 116 9.71 -8.79 -3.82
N ASP A 117 8.88 -9.79 -4.13
CA ASP A 117 9.18 -11.20 -3.92
C ASP A 117 9.67 -11.45 -2.48
N LYS A 118 10.94 -11.88 -2.32
CA LYS A 118 11.56 -12.16 -1.02
C LYS A 118 11.82 -10.92 -0.15
N LYS A 119 11.59 -9.72 -0.66
CA LYS A 119 11.72 -8.45 0.08
C LYS A 119 10.40 -7.97 0.68
N GLY A 120 9.34 -8.73 0.56
CA GLY A 120 8.15 -8.57 1.38
C GLY A 120 8.48 -8.98 2.82
N LEU A 121 8.14 -8.12 3.76
CA LEU A 121 8.49 -8.27 5.17
C LEU A 121 7.21 -8.49 5.97
N TRP A 122 7.09 -9.68 6.53
CA TRP A 122 5.91 -10.11 7.25
C TRP A 122 6.16 -10.09 8.75
N LEU A 123 5.35 -9.37 9.50
CA LEU A 123 5.33 -9.41 10.95
C LEU A 123 4.30 -10.45 11.39
N LYS A 124 4.75 -11.68 11.63
CA LYS A 124 3.87 -12.83 11.89
C LYS A 124 3.04 -12.70 13.17
N GLU A 125 3.54 -11.97 14.15
CA GLU A 125 2.87 -11.74 15.42
C GLU A 125 1.81 -10.62 15.35
N TYR A 126 1.68 -9.94 14.23
CA TYR A 126 0.70 -8.87 14.06
C TYR A 126 -0.36 -9.26 13.03
N HIS A 127 -1.60 -9.22 13.48
CA HIS A 127 -2.76 -9.44 12.64
C HIS A 127 -3.62 -8.18 12.64
N HIS A 128 -3.85 -7.59 11.49
CA HIS A 128 -4.94 -6.65 11.31
C HIS A 128 -6.21 -7.41 10.92
N LEU A 129 -7.35 -6.91 11.37
CA LEU A 129 -8.64 -7.50 11.05
C LEU A 129 -9.23 -6.77 9.84
N ASN A 130 -9.49 -7.52 8.79
CA ASN A 130 -10.38 -7.07 7.73
C ASN A 130 -11.82 -7.32 8.23
N MET A 131 -12.57 -6.25 8.47
CA MET A 131 -13.94 -6.33 8.98
C MET A 131 -14.92 -6.78 7.90
N GLY A 132 -14.45 -6.93 6.69
CA GLY A 132 -15.13 -7.59 5.59
C GLY A 132 -16.25 -6.80 4.94
N GLY A 133 -16.76 -7.37 3.90
CA GLY A 133 -17.84 -6.86 3.07
C GLY A 133 -17.73 -7.41 1.67
N ASP A 134 -18.84 -7.43 0.94
CA ASP A 134 -18.79 -7.74 -0.48
C ASP A 134 -18.03 -6.64 -1.23
N PRO A 135 -17.29 -6.97 -2.29
CA PRO A 135 -16.64 -5.99 -3.13
C PRO A 135 -17.63 -4.95 -3.64
N ARG A 136 -17.38 -3.67 -3.39
CA ARG A 136 -18.24 -2.56 -3.84
C ARG A 136 -18.02 -2.17 -5.31
N TYR A 137 -17.29 -3.04 -6.05
CA TYR A 137 -16.93 -2.84 -7.44
C TYR A 137 -16.82 -4.18 -8.17
N VAL A 138 -16.86 -4.13 -9.50
CA VAL A 138 -16.61 -5.30 -10.34
C VAL A 138 -15.11 -5.57 -10.36
N PRO A 139 -14.66 -6.77 -9.95
CA PRO A 139 -13.25 -7.12 -9.99
C PRO A 139 -12.70 -7.12 -11.42
N ASN A 140 -11.55 -6.47 -11.62
CA ASN A 140 -10.79 -6.61 -12.86
C ASN A 140 -9.83 -7.79 -12.69
N ASN A 141 -10.16 -8.93 -13.31
CA ASN A 141 -9.46 -10.19 -13.14
C ASN A 141 -8.31 -10.42 -14.16
N ASP A 142 -7.63 -9.37 -14.61
CA ASP A 142 -6.52 -9.52 -15.55
C ASP A 142 -5.22 -9.94 -14.84
N LYS A 143 -5.16 -11.21 -14.47
CA LYS A 143 -3.98 -11.83 -13.87
C LYS A 143 -2.76 -11.78 -14.80
N ASN A 144 -2.96 -11.90 -16.10
CA ASN A 144 -1.88 -11.87 -17.09
C ASN A 144 -1.21 -10.49 -17.13
N LEU A 145 -2.01 -9.43 -17.09
CA LEU A 145 -1.51 -8.06 -17.00
C LEU A 145 -0.65 -7.88 -15.73
N CYS A 146 -1.13 -8.36 -14.59
CA CYS A 146 -0.38 -8.30 -13.34
C CYS A 146 1.01 -8.96 -13.48
N PHE A 147 1.10 -10.19 -14.02
CA PHE A 147 2.38 -10.87 -14.23
C PHE A 147 3.31 -10.15 -15.21
N LEU A 148 2.79 -9.60 -16.28
CA LEU A 148 3.58 -8.82 -17.24
C LEU A 148 4.18 -7.57 -16.57
N LEU A 149 3.39 -6.87 -15.77
CA LEU A 149 3.83 -5.69 -15.03
C LEU A 149 4.89 -6.05 -13.98
N ILE A 150 4.69 -7.13 -13.21
CA ILE A 150 5.69 -7.65 -12.27
C ILE A 150 7.02 -7.89 -12.98
N LYS A 151 7.02 -8.62 -14.09
CA LYS A 151 8.23 -8.93 -14.85
C LYS A 151 8.94 -7.65 -15.33
N ARG A 152 8.18 -6.69 -15.86
CA ARG A 152 8.68 -5.40 -16.34
C ARG A 152 9.37 -4.63 -15.22
N TYR A 153 8.72 -4.48 -14.07
CA TYR A 153 9.20 -3.63 -12.99
C TYR A 153 10.24 -4.30 -12.09
N LYS A 154 10.27 -5.63 -11.99
CA LYS A 154 11.39 -6.36 -11.37
C LYS A 154 12.73 -6.07 -12.08
N LYS A 155 12.71 -5.94 -13.41
CA LYS A 155 13.90 -5.54 -14.16
C LYS A 155 14.40 -4.15 -13.73
N LYS A 156 13.49 -3.20 -13.49
CA LYS A 156 13.86 -1.87 -12.99
C LYS A 156 14.50 -1.95 -11.59
N LEU A 157 13.94 -2.77 -10.68
CA LEU A 157 14.50 -2.99 -9.35
C LEU A 157 15.91 -3.60 -9.37
N SER A 158 16.20 -4.49 -10.32
CA SER A 158 17.51 -5.14 -10.41
C SER A 158 18.65 -4.19 -10.84
N LEU A 159 18.31 -3.04 -11.43
CA LEU A 159 19.27 -2.02 -11.84
C LEU A 159 19.69 -1.08 -10.69
N LEU A 160 19.08 -1.23 -9.50
CA LEU A 160 19.36 -0.40 -8.31
C LEU A 160 20.42 -1.01 -7.39
N LYS A 161 21.17 -1.99 -7.85
CA LYS A 161 22.25 -2.64 -7.10
C LYS A 161 23.54 -1.86 -7.18
#